data_d4050c2e2abe441ebd9b33753e940ff0
#
_entry.id   d4050c2e2abe441ebd9b33753e940ff0
#
_cell.length_a   1.000
_cell.length_b   1.000
_cell.length_c   1.000
_cell.angle_alpha   90.00
_cell.angle_beta   90.00
_cell.angle_gamma   90.00
#
_symmetry.space_group_name_H-M   'P 1'
#
loop_
_entity.id
_entity.type
_entity.pdbx_description
1 polymer ?
#
loop_
_entity_poly.entity_id
_entity_poly.type
_entity_poly.pdbx_seq_one_letter_code
_entity_poly.pdbx_strand_id
1 'polypeptide(L)'
;MNRMFDVQWIVVHCTSTKVSQKVTVKDIDRWHRAKGWARCGYHWVIYQDGTIHPGRPERYAGAHVRNHNRHAIGVCYVGGVDENGKYADTRTPEQKAALVALLRSLKEDYPDAVILGHRDLPNVHKDCPCFDAHTEYRDL
;
A
#
# COMPACT_ATOMS: atom_id res chain seq x y z
N MET A 1 11.88 1.82 15.45
CA MET A 1 10.60 2.14 14.77
C MET A 1 9.55 2.52 15.82
N ASN A 2 8.68 3.45 15.46
CA ASN A 2 7.58 3.86 16.34
C ASN A 2 6.51 2.77 16.41
N ARG A 3 5.84 2.65 17.54
CA ARG A 3 4.72 1.71 17.68
C ARG A 3 3.48 2.25 16.99
N MET A 4 2.66 1.35 16.47
CA MET A 4 1.33 1.68 15.96
C MET A 4 0.41 2.07 17.12
N PHE A 5 -0.41 3.11 16.90
CA PHE A 5 -1.52 3.46 17.78
C PHE A 5 -2.79 2.76 17.27
N ASP A 6 -3.97 3.30 17.59
CA ASP A 6 -5.21 2.76 17.04
C ASP A 6 -5.23 2.94 15.52
N VAL A 7 -5.59 1.88 14.79
CA VAL A 7 -5.65 1.92 13.33
C VAL A 7 -6.97 2.57 12.89
N GLN A 8 -6.86 3.73 12.26
CA GLN A 8 -7.98 4.48 11.73
C GLN A 8 -8.16 4.29 10.23
N TRP A 9 -7.05 3.98 9.54
CA TRP A 9 -7.04 3.85 8.07
C TRP A 9 -6.27 2.62 7.62
N ILE A 10 -6.76 2.03 6.53
CA ILE A 10 -6.02 1.06 5.74
C ILE A 10 -5.79 1.74 4.40
N VAL A 11 -4.54 2.07 4.10
CA VAL A 11 -4.19 2.91 2.96
C VAL A 11 -3.57 2.06 1.86
N VAL A 12 -4.18 2.12 0.68
CA VAL A 12 -3.71 1.39 -0.52
C VAL A 12 -2.75 2.28 -1.30
N HIS A 13 -1.60 1.71 -1.65
CA HIS A 13 -0.53 2.34 -2.44
C HIS A 13 -0.18 1.50 -3.66
N CYS A 14 0.58 2.10 -4.56
CA CYS A 14 1.32 1.39 -5.60
C CYS A 14 2.81 1.73 -5.48
N THR A 15 3.66 0.88 -6.06
CA THR A 15 5.11 1.15 -6.07
C THR A 15 5.52 2.26 -7.02
N SER A 16 4.60 2.70 -7.90
CA SER A 16 4.87 3.68 -8.96
C SER A 16 5.99 3.22 -9.89
N THR A 17 5.97 1.93 -10.22
CA THR A 17 6.93 1.30 -11.13
C THR A 17 6.23 0.81 -12.38
N LYS A 18 6.98 0.68 -13.49
CA LYS A 18 6.43 0.19 -14.76
C LYS A 18 5.91 -1.23 -14.62
N VAL A 19 4.86 -1.53 -15.34
CA VAL A 19 4.18 -2.84 -15.31
C VAL A 19 5.13 -3.99 -15.69
N SER A 20 6.16 -3.72 -16.51
CA SER A 20 7.18 -4.71 -16.88
C SER A 20 8.26 -4.91 -15.82
N GLN A 21 8.37 -4.01 -14.84
CA GLN A 21 9.40 -4.07 -13.82
C GLN A 21 9.00 -5.00 -12.69
N LYS A 22 9.85 -5.98 -12.39
CA LYS A 22 9.69 -6.83 -11.21
C LYS A 22 10.25 -6.11 -10.00
N VAL A 23 9.43 -6.01 -8.95
CA VAL A 23 9.82 -5.36 -7.70
C VAL A 23 9.49 -6.31 -6.55
N THR A 24 10.43 -6.48 -5.64
CA THR A 24 10.26 -7.30 -4.44
C THR A 24 10.30 -6.44 -3.19
N VAL A 25 9.90 -7.02 -2.05
CA VAL A 25 10.02 -6.35 -0.75
C VAL A 25 11.48 -5.96 -0.48
N LYS A 26 12.44 -6.79 -0.90
CA LYS A 26 13.87 -6.47 -0.74
C LYS A 26 14.27 -5.21 -1.49
N ASP A 27 13.74 -5.01 -2.69
CA ASP A 27 13.97 -3.79 -3.48
C ASP A 27 13.40 -2.57 -2.77
N ILE A 28 12.16 -2.68 -2.31
CA ILE A 28 11.50 -1.58 -1.59
C ILE A 28 12.26 -1.27 -0.29
N ASP A 29 12.65 -2.29 0.44
CA ASP A 29 13.42 -2.14 1.67
C ASP A 29 14.74 -1.38 1.41
N ARG A 30 15.46 -1.76 0.35
CA ARG A 30 16.68 -1.08 -0.06
C ARG A 30 16.42 0.39 -0.40
N TRP A 31 15.37 0.68 -1.16
CA TRP A 31 15.03 2.05 -1.54
C TRP A 31 14.64 2.90 -0.33
N HIS A 32 13.87 2.35 0.58
CA HIS A 32 13.44 3.05 1.78
C HIS A 32 14.60 3.29 2.75
N ARG A 33 15.49 2.31 2.91
CA ARG A 33 16.71 2.50 3.74
C ARG A 33 17.61 3.57 3.14
N ALA A 34 17.69 3.68 1.83
CA ALA A 34 18.45 4.74 1.16
C ALA A 34 17.89 6.14 1.46
N LYS A 35 16.60 6.24 1.80
CA LYS A 35 15.96 7.50 2.24
C LYS A 35 16.18 7.78 3.73
N GLY A 36 16.84 6.89 4.45
CA GLY A 36 17.06 7.04 5.89
C GLY A 36 15.99 6.38 6.76
N TRP A 37 15.07 5.62 6.16
CA TRP A 37 14.05 4.90 6.92
C TRP A 37 14.61 3.59 7.45
N ALA A 38 13.98 3.04 8.51
CA ALA A 38 14.48 1.83 9.19
C ALA A 38 14.45 0.61 8.28
N ARG A 39 13.40 0.48 7.45
CA ARG A 39 13.18 -0.62 6.51
C ARG A 39 11.99 -0.28 5.60
N CYS A 40 11.51 -1.28 4.82
CA CYS A 40 10.28 -1.13 4.02
C CYS A 40 9.20 -0.42 4.84
N GLY A 41 8.59 0.60 4.28
CA GLY A 41 7.60 1.43 4.98
C GLY A 41 6.18 0.89 4.90
N TYR A 42 5.90 -0.06 4.00
CA TYR A 42 4.58 -0.70 3.88
C TYR A 42 4.50 -1.91 4.80
N HIS A 43 3.30 -2.25 5.25
CA HIS A 43 3.07 -3.44 6.05
C HIS A 43 2.88 -4.68 5.17
N TRP A 44 2.25 -4.51 4.00
CA TRP A 44 2.00 -5.59 3.05
C TRP A 44 2.31 -5.14 1.63
N VAL A 45 2.88 -6.04 0.85
CA VAL A 45 3.21 -5.79 -0.56
C VAL A 45 2.63 -6.94 -1.39
N ILE A 46 1.89 -6.60 -2.45
CA ILE A 46 1.26 -7.57 -3.34
C ILE A 46 2.01 -7.55 -4.67
N TYR A 47 2.63 -8.67 -5.01
CA TYR A 47 3.35 -8.82 -6.27
C TYR A 47 2.38 -8.99 -7.43
N GLN A 48 2.89 -8.85 -8.64
CA GLN A 48 2.07 -8.92 -9.86
C GLN A 48 1.37 -10.26 -10.04
N ASP A 49 1.95 -11.34 -9.50
CA ASP A 49 1.34 -12.67 -9.50
C ASP A 49 0.26 -12.87 -8.42
N GLY A 50 -0.03 -11.84 -7.65
CA GLY A 50 -1.02 -11.87 -6.59
C GLY A 50 -0.50 -12.39 -5.25
N THR A 51 0.78 -12.76 -5.13
CA THR A 51 1.33 -13.19 -3.85
C THR A 51 1.46 -12.02 -2.89
N ILE A 52 1.13 -12.26 -1.61
CA ILE A 52 1.13 -11.25 -0.56
C ILE A 52 2.37 -11.46 0.31
N HIS A 53 3.15 -10.41 0.46
CA HIS A 53 4.43 -10.46 1.18
C HIS A 53 4.45 -9.47 2.34
N PRO A 54 4.96 -9.88 3.52
CA PRO A 54 5.06 -8.98 4.66
C PRO A 54 6.20 -7.97 4.45
N GLY A 55 5.94 -6.74 4.82
CA GLY A 55 6.96 -5.71 4.96
C GLY A 55 7.23 -5.46 6.44
N ARG A 56 6.92 -4.22 6.89
CA ARG A 56 7.04 -3.87 8.30
C ARG A 56 5.94 -4.56 9.11
N PRO A 57 6.25 -5.11 10.30
CA PRO A 57 5.19 -5.69 11.16
C PRO A 57 4.12 -4.66 11.53
N GLU A 58 2.85 -5.08 11.60
CA GLU A 58 1.72 -4.17 11.85
C GLU A 58 1.77 -3.48 13.22
N ARG A 59 2.47 -4.06 14.20
CA ARG A 59 2.64 -3.41 15.50
C ARG A 59 3.49 -2.14 15.45
N TYR A 60 4.19 -1.90 14.35
CA TYR A 60 4.99 -0.71 14.14
C TYR A 60 4.34 0.21 13.12
N ALA A 61 4.39 1.51 13.40
CA ALA A 61 3.99 2.52 12.43
C ALA A 61 4.87 2.38 11.17
N GLY A 62 4.24 2.47 10.01
CA GLY A 62 4.96 2.41 8.75
C GLY A 62 5.66 3.72 8.40
N ALA A 63 6.11 3.81 7.17
CA ALA A 63 6.61 5.04 6.56
C ALA A 63 5.99 5.11 5.16
N HIS A 64 4.72 5.46 5.07
CA HIS A 64 3.97 5.47 3.82
C HIS A 64 2.95 6.61 3.70
N VAL A 65 2.55 7.23 4.83
CA VAL A 65 1.62 8.36 4.84
C VAL A 65 2.09 9.39 5.85
N ARG A 66 2.76 10.41 5.37
CA ARG A 66 3.33 11.46 6.23
C ARG A 66 2.26 12.02 7.17
N ASN A 67 2.58 12.13 8.47
CA ASN A 67 1.72 12.61 9.55
C ASN A 67 0.61 11.64 9.99
N HIS A 68 0.45 10.48 9.33
CA HIS A 68 -0.63 9.52 9.64
C HIS A 68 -0.13 8.10 9.92
N ASN A 69 1.20 7.90 9.91
CA ASN A 69 1.79 6.55 9.97
C ASN A 69 1.40 5.76 11.22
N ARG A 70 1.16 6.43 12.36
CA ARG A 70 0.82 5.75 13.61
C ARG A 70 -0.62 5.25 13.68
N HIS A 71 -1.45 5.63 12.69
CA HIS A 71 -2.88 5.29 12.62
C HIS A 71 -3.26 4.60 11.32
N ALA A 72 -2.27 4.14 10.55
CA ALA A 72 -2.52 3.64 9.20
C ALA A 72 -1.74 2.36 8.88
N ILE A 73 -2.45 1.34 8.42
CA ILE A 73 -1.85 0.16 7.80
C ILE A 73 -1.62 0.48 6.31
N GLY A 74 -0.42 0.21 5.82
CA GLY A 74 -0.07 0.45 4.42
C GLY A 74 -0.05 -0.85 3.61
N VAL A 75 -0.84 -0.90 2.55
CA VAL A 75 -0.91 -2.02 1.60
C VAL A 75 -0.49 -1.49 0.24
N CYS A 76 0.53 -2.09 -0.35
CA CYS A 76 1.09 -1.63 -1.62
C CYS A 76 1.05 -2.73 -2.67
N TYR A 77 0.52 -2.44 -3.87
CA TYR A 77 0.66 -3.34 -5.00
C TYR A 77 1.81 -2.90 -5.90
N VAL A 78 2.50 -3.87 -6.49
CA VAL A 78 3.60 -3.59 -7.43
C VAL A 78 3.01 -3.15 -8.77
N GLY A 79 3.34 -1.95 -9.20
CA GLY A 79 2.88 -1.37 -10.46
C GLY A 79 2.50 0.11 -10.33
N GLY A 80 1.49 0.51 -11.10
CA GLY A 80 0.96 1.87 -11.09
C GLY A 80 1.46 2.73 -12.24
N VAL A 81 2.36 2.22 -13.08
CA VAL A 81 2.87 2.93 -14.26
C VAL A 81 2.82 2.01 -15.47
N ASP A 82 2.26 2.49 -16.59
CA ASP A 82 2.18 1.71 -17.81
C ASP A 82 3.52 1.69 -18.56
N GLU A 83 3.56 0.98 -19.70
CA GLU A 83 4.80 0.86 -20.49
C GLU A 83 5.26 2.20 -21.10
N ASN A 84 4.35 3.16 -21.23
CA ASN A 84 4.67 4.50 -21.72
C ASN A 84 5.13 5.46 -20.63
N GLY A 85 5.25 4.99 -19.39
CA GLY A 85 5.67 5.79 -18.25
C GLY A 85 4.57 6.65 -17.66
N LYS A 86 3.31 6.38 -17.96
CA LYS A 86 2.16 7.12 -17.43
C LYS A 86 1.52 6.38 -16.27
N TYR A 87 1.06 7.12 -15.27
CA TYR A 87 0.30 6.54 -14.17
C TYR A 87 -0.99 5.92 -14.69
N ALA A 88 -1.25 4.69 -14.25
CA ALA A 88 -2.42 3.93 -14.65
C ALA A 88 -2.72 2.84 -13.63
N ASP A 89 -3.97 2.39 -13.61
CA ASP A 89 -4.33 1.20 -12.84
C ASP A 89 -3.82 -0.04 -13.56
N THR A 90 -2.65 -0.53 -13.14
CA THR A 90 -1.99 -1.67 -13.76
C THR A 90 -2.22 -2.97 -12.98
N ARG A 91 -3.15 -2.98 -12.02
CA ARG A 91 -3.43 -4.18 -11.20
C ARG A 91 -3.79 -5.36 -12.10
N THR A 92 -3.09 -6.48 -11.90
CA THR A 92 -3.45 -7.73 -12.55
C THR A 92 -4.73 -8.31 -11.92
N PRO A 93 -5.45 -9.23 -12.59
CA PRO A 93 -6.58 -9.91 -11.96
C PRO A 93 -6.19 -10.60 -10.64
N GLU A 94 -4.99 -11.17 -10.57
CA GLU A 94 -4.45 -11.81 -9.37
C GLU A 94 -4.22 -10.80 -8.25
N GLN A 95 -3.73 -9.60 -8.58
CA GLN A 95 -3.57 -8.52 -7.59
C GLN A 95 -4.92 -8.02 -7.09
N LYS A 96 -5.92 -7.89 -7.96
CA LYS A 96 -7.26 -7.47 -7.55
C LYS A 96 -7.88 -8.46 -6.58
N ALA A 97 -7.76 -9.75 -6.85
CA ALA A 97 -8.26 -10.80 -5.96
C ALA A 97 -7.52 -10.79 -4.62
N ALA A 98 -6.20 -10.66 -4.64
CA ALA A 98 -5.37 -10.61 -3.43
C ALA A 98 -5.69 -9.38 -2.58
N LEU A 99 -5.90 -8.21 -3.21
CA LEU A 99 -6.29 -6.99 -2.50
C LEU A 99 -7.61 -7.18 -1.75
N VAL A 100 -8.63 -7.72 -2.39
CA VAL A 100 -9.92 -7.97 -1.74
C VAL A 100 -9.73 -8.91 -0.53
N ALA A 101 -9.01 -10.02 -0.70
CA ALA A 101 -8.79 -10.99 0.37
C ALA A 101 -8.04 -10.36 1.55
N LEU A 102 -6.95 -9.63 1.27
CA LEU A 102 -6.15 -8.98 2.31
C LEU A 102 -6.93 -7.89 3.03
N LEU A 103 -7.63 -7.04 2.28
CA LEU A 103 -8.40 -5.93 2.87
C LEU A 103 -9.54 -6.44 3.74
N ARG A 104 -10.22 -7.52 3.33
CA ARG A 104 -11.23 -8.18 4.18
C ARG A 104 -10.64 -8.68 5.49
N SER A 105 -9.48 -9.33 5.41
CA SER A 105 -8.77 -9.83 6.60
C SER A 105 -8.39 -8.68 7.54
N LEU A 106 -7.86 -7.58 6.98
CA LEU A 106 -7.51 -6.40 7.78
C LEU A 106 -8.74 -5.75 8.41
N LYS A 107 -9.88 -5.72 7.71
CA LYS A 107 -11.12 -5.20 8.26
C LYS A 107 -11.66 -6.05 9.41
N GLU A 108 -11.39 -7.35 9.43
CA GLU A 108 -11.71 -8.20 10.59
C GLU A 108 -10.89 -7.80 11.80
N ASP A 109 -9.60 -7.47 11.62
CA ASP A 109 -8.71 -7.04 12.69
C ASP A 109 -8.97 -5.59 13.12
N TYR A 110 -9.35 -4.74 12.17
CA TYR A 110 -9.56 -3.30 12.37
C TYR A 110 -10.92 -2.87 11.81
N PRO A 111 -12.04 -3.29 12.45
CA PRO A 111 -13.37 -3.08 11.86
C PRO A 111 -13.79 -1.63 11.69
N ASP A 112 -13.22 -0.72 12.49
CA ASP A 112 -13.54 0.70 12.42
C ASP A 112 -12.63 1.47 11.43
N ALA A 113 -11.62 0.83 10.88
CA ALA A 113 -10.71 1.47 9.95
C ALA A 113 -11.38 1.72 8.59
N VAL A 114 -11.10 2.88 8.01
CA VAL A 114 -11.60 3.24 6.67
C VAL A 114 -10.52 2.91 5.64
N ILE A 115 -10.94 2.25 4.55
CA ILE A 115 -10.04 1.94 3.44
C ILE A 115 -9.96 3.16 2.52
N LEU A 116 -8.75 3.65 2.28
CA LEU A 116 -8.48 4.81 1.43
C LEU A 116 -7.34 4.51 0.45
N GLY A 117 -7.27 5.29 -0.63
CA GLY A 117 -6.06 5.40 -1.41
C GLY A 117 -5.13 6.47 -0.82
N HIS A 118 -3.83 6.37 -1.10
CA HIS A 118 -2.88 7.39 -0.64
C HIS A 118 -3.32 8.79 -1.08
N ARG A 119 -3.80 8.93 -2.31
CA ARG A 119 -4.26 10.21 -2.87
C ARG A 119 -5.47 10.82 -2.16
N ASP A 120 -6.19 10.03 -1.35
CA ASP A 120 -7.39 10.50 -0.65
C ASP A 120 -7.07 11.23 0.66
N LEU A 121 -5.81 11.19 1.11
CA LEU A 121 -5.41 11.87 2.33
C LEU A 121 -5.21 13.38 2.10
N PRO A 122 -5.42 14.22 3.14
CA PRO A 122 -5.24 15.65 3.01
C PRO A 122 -3.83 16.02 2.54
N ASN A 123 -3.74 17.03 1.66
CA ASN A 123 -2.48 17.59 1.16
C ASN A 123 -1.62 16.60 0.36
N VAL A 124 -2.21 15.51 -0.16
CA VAL A 124 -1.51 14.58 -1.04
C VAL A 124 -1.89 14.88 -2.49
N HIS A 125 -0.90 15.18 -3.32
CA HIS A 125 -1.04 15.49 -4.74
C HIS A 125 -0.34 14.42 -5.57
N LYS A 126 -0.78 13.18 -5.43
CA LYS A 126 -0.20 12.01 -6.11
C LYS A 126 -1.29 11.19 -6.78
N ASP A 127 -0.92 10.44 -7.82
CA ASP A 127 -1.85 9.52 -8.47
C ASP A 127 -2.02 8.20 -7.70
N CYS A 128 -1.02 7.83 -6.90
CA CYS A 128 -1.03 6.59 -6.12
C CYS A 128 -2.32 6.46 -5.30
N PRO A 129 -3.03 5.35 -5.34
CA PRO A 129 -2.69 4.07 -5.96
C PRO A 129 -3.13 3.91 -7.44
N CYS A 130 -3.46 4.98 -8.13
CA CYS A 130 -3.85 5.04 -9.54
C CYS A 130 -5.24 4.47 -9.83
N PHE A 131 -6.07 4.33 -8.80
CA PHE A 131 -7.50 3.99 -8.90
C PHE A 131 -8.20 4.50 -7.64
N ASP A 132 -9.52 4.56 -7.68
CA ASP A 132 -10.32 5.05 -6.55
C ASP A 132 -10.57 3.94 -5.54
N ALA A 133 -9.60 3.72 -4.65
CA ALA A 133 -9.65 2.66 -3.65
C ALA A 133 -10.79 2.85 -2.64
N HIS A 134 -11.05 4.09 -2.24
CA HIS A 134 -12.11 4.38 -1.28
C HIS A 134 -13.47 3.92 -1.79
N THR A 135 -13.81 4.29 -3.02
CA THR A 135 -15.09 3.90 -3.62
C THR A 135 -15.14 2.40 -3.92
N GLU A 136 -14.07 1.84 -4.47
CA GLU A 136 -14.04 0.43 -4.85
C GLU A 136 -14.20 -0.51 -3.66
N TYR A 137 -13.64 -0.14 -2.50
CA TYR A 137 -13.58 -1.02 -1.32
C TYR A 137 -14.48 -0.59 -0.16
N ARG A 138 -15.33 0.41 -0.34
CA ARG A 138 -16.13 0.95 0.78
C ARG A 138 -17.09 -0.04 1.42
N ASP A 139 -17.45 -1.10 0.71
CA ASP A 139 -18.39 -2.11 1.21
C ASP A 139 -17.70 -3.34 1.79
N LEU A 140 -16.38 -3.32 1.93
CA LEU A 140 -15.64 -4.43 2.53
C LEU A 140 -15.71 -4.44 4.07
#